data_1536e36bea6cd08a7df9cf642fabdec1
#
_entry.id   1536e36bea6cd08a7df9cf642fabdec1
#
_cell.length_a   1.000
_cell.length_b   1.000
_cell.length_c   1.000
_cell.angle_alpha   90.00
_cell.angle_beta   90.00
_cell.angle_gamma   90.00
#
_symmetry.space_group_name_H-M   'P 1'
#
loop_
_entity.id
_entity.type
_entity.pdbx_description
1 polymer ?
#
loop_
_entity_poly.entity_id
_entity_poly.type
_entity_poly.pdbx_seq_one_letter_code
_entity_poly.pdbx_strand_id
1 'polypeptide(L)'
;MTTRHPSEHVPDLIEGRGAPAALDRVAAMQQTQAPAPNGPFTVRPISMDQLEQTLLALGGSFLQTPAWAQTKPDWRRTALGWFSSDGDLVGAGLVLSRNLPRLKRSFAYLPEGPSLAWASVAEDPGAWIDPLVAWAKGEGAFALRLGFPLVSRTWEPEIVKKQISEGGLMSFTSLDPTSDSPAARSLEAWLDRGPWRPIGWGNTAAVGQPRYVCVVNLRDRSADEVLKGMNQQWRRNIKKAAKAGVQVRTVGVEGVDTFHDLYAETAVRDHFFPRAKSYFAQMVSAFGPGTEGRVSAAIYEAHVDGDVLASALMVRVGDMFSYLYGGATSRNRDARASNALQWQAIQDAIELGCSAYDLRGFNTSLGATSPLTGLLLFKLGVGADVIEVVGEREIVLNTFW
;
A
#
# COMPACT_ATOMS: atom_id res chain seq x y z
N MET A 1 22.95 51.08 -53.02
CA MET A 1 23.43 49.69 -53.05
C MET A 1 23.20 49.11 -51.67
N THR A 2 22.13 48.40 -51.54
CA THR A 2 21.60 47.82 -50.32
C THR A 2 21.92 46.33 -50.31
N THR A 3 22.76 45.89 -49.39
CA THR A 3 23.04 44.47 -49.15
C THR A 3 22.16 43.95 -48.03
N ARG A 4 21.28 42.99 -48.35
CA ARG A 4 20.46 42.24 -47.44
C ARG A 4 21.32 41.16 -46.75
N HIS A 5 21.26 41.05 -45.39
CA HIS A 5 21.70 39.92 -44.65
C HIS A 5 20.60 38.84 -44.66
N PRO A 6 20.95 37.55 -44.76
CA PRO A 6 19.99 36.47 -44.61
C PRO A 6 19.75 36.18 -43.13
N SER A 7 18.48 36.03 -42.77
CA SER A 7 18.01 35.55 -41.46
C SER A 7 18.32 34.07 -41.32
N GLU A 8 19.13 33.72 -40.33
CA GLU A 8 19.30 32.33 -39.87
C GLU A 8 18.05 31.87 -39.14
N HIS A 9 17.49 30.81 -39.65
CA HIS A 9 16.37 30.09 -39.09
C HIS A 9 16.92 29.15 -37.99
N VAL A 10 16.58 29.41 -36.72
CA VAL A 10 16.84 28.52 -35.62
C VAL A 10 15.66 27.54 -35.55
N PRO A 11 15.89 26.21 -35.64
CA PRO A 11 14.79 25.27 -35.48
C PRO A 11 14.44 25.15 -34.00
N ASP A 12 13.15 25.32 -33.69
CA ASP A 12 12.53 24.95 -32.42
C ASP A 12 12.68 23.45 -32.16
N LEU A 13 13.62 23.07 -31.32
CA LEU A 13 13.74 21.74 -30.71
C LEU A 13 13.32 21.83 -29.27
N ILE A 14 12.03 22.01 -29.03
CA ILE A 14 11.36 21.65 -27.76
C ILE A 14 10.29 20.61 -28.08
N GLU A 15 10.72 19.42 -28.46
CA GLU A 15 9.90 18.25 -28.26
C GLU A 15 9.99 17.87 -26.79
N GLY A 16 8.95 18.23 -26.07
CA GLY A 16 8.71 17.77 -24.70
C GLY A 16 8.63 16.24 -24.69
N ARG A 17 9.64 15.58 -24.16
CA ARG A 17 9.50 14.23 -23.65
C ARG A 17 8.54 14.32 -22.47
N GLY A 18 7.25 14.11 -22.72
CA GLY A 18 6.26 13.93 -21.67
C GLY A 18 6.73 12.83 -20.73
N ALA A 19 6.70 13.12 -19.44
CA ALA A 19 6.88 12.08 -18.43
C ALA A 19 5.88 10.96 -18.74
N PRO A 20 6.25 9.67 -18.58
CA PRO A 20 5.34 8.56 -18.83
C PRO A 20 4.05 8.77 -18.04
N ALA A 21 2.91 8.53 -18.69
CA ALA A 21 1.60 8.77 -18.12
C ALA A 21 1.47 8.07 -16.75
N ALA A 22 0.75 8.67 -15.81
CA ALA A 22 0.62 8.13 -14.45
C ALA A 22 0.07 6.68 -14.42
N LEU A 23 -0.73 6.29 -15.42
CA LEU A 23 -1.16 4.90 -15.65
C LEU A 23 0.02 3.95 -15.89
N ASP A 24 1.02 4.37 -16.68
CA ASP A 24 2.20 3.54 -16.94
C ASP A 24 3.04 3.35 -15.68
N ARG A 25 3.04 4.34 -14.77
CA ARG A 25 3.76 4.25 -13.50
C ARG A 25 3.12 3.28 -12.52
N VAL A 26 1.79 3.21 -12.48
CA VAL A 26 1.04 2.36 -11.55
C VAL A 26 0.73 1.01 -12.18
N ALA A 27 0.44 0.97 -13.47
CA ALA A 27 0.33 -0.27 -14.22
C ALA A 27 1.66 -1.06 -14.19
N ALA A 28 2.80 -0.37 -14.17
CA ALA A 28 4.09 -1.02 -13.95
C ALA A 28 4.23 -1.67 -12.57
N MET A 29 3.53 -1.20 -11.55
CA MET A 29 3.48 -1.86 -10.22
C MET A 29 2.63 -3.15 -10.25
N GLN A 30 1.76 -3.31 -11.25
CA GLN A 30 0.85 -4.47 -11.40
C GLN A 30 1.13 -5.30 -12.67
N GLN A 31 1.97 -4.83 -13.61
CA GLN A 31 2.16 -5.38 -14.97
C GLN A 31 3.35 -6.32 -15.17
N THR A 32 3.96 -6.86 -14.12
CA THR A 32 4.96 -7.93 -14.31
C THR A 32 4.34 -9.30 -14.65
N GLN A 33 3.05 -9.32 -15.01
CA GLN A 33 2.33 -10.57 -15.19
C GLN A 33 2.23 -10.92 -16.67
N ALA A 34 2.75 -12.09 -17.03
CA ALA A 34 2.40 -12.74 -18.29
C ALA A 34 0.87 -12.89 -18.37
N PRO A 35 0.26 -12.84 -19.58
CA PRO A 35 -1.17 -13.11 -19.71
C PRO A 35 -1.48 -14.47 -19.08
N ALA A 36 -2.42 -14.46 -18.12
CA ALA A 36 -2.84 -15.70 -17.50
C ALA A 36 -3.60 -16.56 -18.51
N PRO A 37 -3.53 -17.88 -18.41
CA PRO A 37 -4.31 -18.78 -19.25
C PRO A 37 -5.80 -18.49 -19.07
N ASN A 38 -6.61 -18.71 -20.11
CA ASN A 38 -8.06 -18.57 -20.05
C ASN A 38 -8.67 -19.61 -19.09
N GLY A 39 -9.71 -19.21 -18.30
CA GLY A 39 -10.41 -20.10 -17.38
C GLY A 39 -11.15 -21.25 -18.06
N PRO A 40 -11.77 -22.17 -17.32
CA PRO A 40 -12.13 -22.06 -15.90
C PRO A 40 -10.98 -22.41 -14.95
N PHE A 41 -10.96 -21.73 -13.80
CA PHE A 41 -9.98 -22.03 -12.75
C PHE A 41 -10.58 -22.91 -11.65
N THR A 42 -9.72 -23.66 -10.96
CA THR A 42 -10.07 -24.36 -9.72
C THR A 42 -9.31 -23.74 -8.54
N VAL A 43 -9.99 -23.65 -7.40
CA VAL A 43 -9.39 -23.13 -6.17
C VAL A 43 -9.28 -24.26 -5.14
N ARG A 44 -8.07 -24.50 -4.65
CA ARG A 44 -7.79 -25.54 -3.64
C ARG A 44 -6.66 -25.15 -2.70
N PRO A 45 -6.56 -25.77 -1.49
CA PRO A 45 -5.46 -25.51 -0.56
C PRO A 45 -4.09 -25.81 -1.17
N ILE A 46 -3.12 -24.97 -0.81
CA ILE A 46 -1.68 -25.11 -1.13
C ILE A 46 -0.84 -24.97 0.14
N SER A 47 0.46 -25.20 0.04
CA SER A 47 1.38 -24.93 1.14
C SER A 47 1.62 -23.44 1.33
N MET A 48 2.08 -23.03 2.54
CA MET A 48 2.48 -21.64 2.81
C MET A 48 3.70 -21.23 1.96
N ASP A 49 4.59 -22.17 1.64
CA ASP A 49 5.74 -21.90 0.78
C ASP A 49 5.31 -21.62 -0.67
N GLN A 50 4.33 -22.37 -1.19
CA GLN A 50 3.76 -22.11 -2.53
C GLN A 50 3.04 -20.75 -2.55
N LEU A 51 2.32 -20.39 -1.47
CA LEU A 51 1.71 -19.08 -1.34
C LEU A 51 2.77 -17.98 -1.43
N GLU A 52 3.86 -18.06 -0.66
CA GLU A 52 4.90 -17.04 -0.63
C GLU A 52 5.62 -16.93 -1.98
N GLN A 53 5.97 -18.06 -2.60
CA GLN A 53 6.61 -18.08 -3.91
C GLN A 53 5.72 -17.42 -4.98
N THR A 54 4.43 -17.76 -5.01
CA THR A 54 3.47 -17.17 -5.96
C THR A 54 3.28 -15.68 -5.71
N LEU A 55 3.16 -15.28 -4.45
CA LEU A 55 3.03 -13.87 -4.05
C LEU A 55 4.26 -13.05 -4.48
N LEU A 56 5.47 -13.60 -4.30
CA LEU A 56 6.70 -12.93 -4.71
C LEU A 56 6.89 -12.87 -6.22
N ALA A 57 6.30 -13.80 -6.96
CA ALA A 57 6.34 -13.83 -8.42
C ALA A 57 5.32 -12.87 -9.05
N LEU A 58 4.09 -12.82 -8.50
CA LEU A 58 2.99 -12.02 -9.05
C LEU A 58 2.87 -10.63 -8.41
N GLY A 59 3.59 -10.37 -7.33
CA GLY A 59 3.37 -9.22 -6.46
C GLY A 59 2.18 -9.44 -5.52
N GLY A 60 2.18 -8.78 -4.38
CA GLY A 60 1.08 -8.87 -3.44
C GLY A 60 1.35 -8.12 -2.14
N SER A 61 0.30 -7.98 -1.34
CA SER A 61 0.36 -7.27 -0.07
C SER A 61 1.05 -8.11 1.02
N PHE A 62 1.68 -7.42 1.96
CA PHE A 62 2.19 -8.06 3.18
C PHE A 62 1.09 -8.79 3.97
N LEU A 63 -0.18 -8.38 3.81
CA LEU A 63 -1.35 -9.01 4.41
C LEU A 63 -1.69 -10.39 3.83
N GLN A 64 -1.03 -10.76 2.73
CA GLN A 64 -1.19 -12.06 2.07
C GLN A 64 0.00 -12.99 2.35
N THR A 65 0.99 -12.57 3.14
CA THR A 65 2.17 -13.38 3.43
C THR A 65 1.94 -14.44 4.51
N PRO A 66 2.67 -15.55 4.49
CA PRO A 66 2.73 -16.50 5.61
C PRO A 66 3.17 -15.84 6.92
N ALA A 67 4.08 -14.87 6.85
CA ALA A 67 4.54 -14.08 7.99
C ALA A 67 3.37 -13.30 8.64
N TRP A 68 2.54 -12.64 7.84
CA TRP A 68 1.33 -12.00 8.35
C TRP A 68 0.36 -12.99 8.99
N ALA A 69 0.19 -14.17 8.39
CA ALA A 69 -0.67 -15.21 8.93
C ALA A 69 -0.28 -15.58 10.37
N GLN A 70 1.01 -15.60 10.70
CA GLN A 70 1.51 -15.91 12.05
C GLN A 70 1.09 -14.85 13.10
N THR A 71 0.87 -13.60 12.67
CA THR A 71 0.40 -12.51 13.55
C THR A 71 -1.10 -12.59 13.89
N LYS A 72 -1.81 -13.60 13.37
CA LYS A 72 -3.26 -13.80 13.53
C LYS A 72 -3.57 -15.14 14.20
N PRO A 73 -3.16 -15.36 15.47
CA PRO A 73 -3.33 -16.64 16.14
C PRO A 73 -4.81 -17.06 16.30
N ASP A 74 -5.72 -16.09 16.43
CA ASP A 74 -7.15 -16.33 16.62
C ASP A 74 -7.91 -16.62 15.32
N TRP A 75 -7.23 -16.63 14.17
CA TRP A 75 -7.82 -16.91 12.88
C TRP A 75 -7.30 -18.25 12.33
N ARG A 76 -8.21 -19.04 11.76
CA ARG A 76 -7.80 -20.15 10.89
C ARG A 76 -7.19 -19.56 9.63
N ARG A 77 -6.03 -20.03 9.22
CA ARG A 77 -5.23 -19.54 8.10
C ARG A 77 -5.17 -20.63 7.05
N THR A 78 -5.65 -20.33 5.85
CA THR A 78 -5.65 -21.26 4.71
C THR A 78 -5.01 -20.60 3.52
N ALA A 79 -3.93 -21.18 3.01
CA ALA A 79 -3.36 -20.77 1.73
C ALA A 79 -4.13 -21.46 0.61
N LEU A 80 -4.59 -20.69 -0.37
CA LEU A 80 -5.30 -21.17 -1.56
C LEU A 80 -4.52 -20.87 -2.83
N GLY A 81 -4.55 -21.81 -3.77
CA GLY A 81 -4.03 -21.66 -5.11
C GLY A 81 -5.14 -21.66 -6.15
N TRP A 82 -4.99 -20.83 -7.17
CA TRP A 82 -5.77 -20.87 -8.41
C TRP A 82 -5.04 -21.69 -9.43
N PHE A 83 -5.70 -22.68 -9.98
CA PHE A 83 -5.11 -23.61 -10.95
C PHE A 83 -5.86 -23.52 -12.28
N SER A 84 -5.09 -23.43 -13.37
CA SER A 84 -5.62 -23.51 -14.73
C SER A 84 -6.18 -24.90 -15.05
N SER A 85 -6.83 -25.04 -16.20
CA SER A 85 -7.28 -26.34 -16.73
C SER A 85 -6.12 -27.34 -16.91
N ASP A 86 -4.93 -26.83 -17.20
CA ASP A 86 -3.72 -27.64 -17.40
C ASP A 86 -3.04 -28.03 -16.07
N GLY A 87 -3.55 -27.51 -14.96
CA GLY A 87 -3.05 -27.80 -13.62
C GLY A 87 -1.96 -26.86 -13.12
N ASP A 88 -1.67 -25.78 -13.85
CA ASP A 88 -0.68 -24.79 -13.47
C ASP A 88 -1.20 -23.88 -12.35
N LEU A 89 -0.33 -23.58 -11.38
CA LEU A 89 -0.62 -22.61 -10.30
C LEU A 89 -0.44 -21.19 -10.84
N VAL A 90 -1.55 -20.49 -11.07
CA VAL A 90 -1.59 -19.16 -11.71
C VAL A 90 -1.94 -18.01 -10.76
N GLY A 91 -2.17 -18.32 -9.50
CA GLY A 91 -2.46 -17.33 -8.47
C GLY A 91 -2.54 -17.95 -7.10
N ALA A 92 -2.41 -17.12 -6.05
CA ALA A 92 -2.49 -17.58 -4.67
C ALA A 92 -3.09 -16.53 -3.73
N GLY A 93 -3.66 -16.97 -2.61
CA GLY A 93 -4.21 -16.07 -1.60
C GLY A 93 -4.27 -16.68 -0.21
N LEU A 94 -4.09 -15.83 0.80
CA LEU A 94 -4.26 -16.16 2.21
C LEU A 94 -5.70 -15.85 2.64
N VAL A 95 -6.44 -16.88 3.01
CA VAL A 95 -7.76 -16.74 3.63
C VAL A 95 -7.62 -16.82 5.14
N LEU A 96 -8.06 -15.76 5.81
CA LEU A 96 -8.24 -15.74 7.25
C LEU A 96 -9.72 -16.05 7.57
N SER A 97 -9.99 -17.10 8.33
CA SER A 97 -11.35 -17.48 8.72
C SER A 97 -11.52 -17.41 10.23
N ARG A 98 -12.62 -16.79 10.67
CA ARG A 98 -12.97 -16.68 12.09
C ARG A 98 -14.34 -17.28 12.34
N ASN A 99 -14.39 -18.28 13.22
CA ASN A 99 -15.64 -18.93 13.58
C ASN A 99 -16.52 -18.00 14.44
N LEU A 100 -17.81 -18.02 14.18
CA LEU A 100 -18.78 -17.40 15.08
C LEU A 100 -18.93 -18.25 16.33
N PRO A 101 -18.97 -17.62 17.53
CA PRO A 101 -19.20 -18.37 18.77
C PRO A 101 -20.49 -19.19 18.68
N ARG A 102 -20.42 -20.48 19.08
CA ARG A 102 -21.56 -21.43 19.11
C ARG A 102 -22.19 -21.81 17.78
N LEU A 103 -21.68 -21.30 16.65
CA LEU A 103 -22.20 -21.64 15.33
C LEU A 103 -21.10 -22.33 14.50
N LYS A 104 -21.49 -23.38 13.74
CA LYS A 104 -20.58 -24.01 12.76
C LYS A 104 -20.52 -23.15 11.47
N ARG A 105 -20.22 -21.87 11.65
CA ARG A 105 -20.15 -20.88 10.56
C ARG A 105 -18.95 -20.00 10.77
N SER A 106 -18.30 -19.60 9.70
CA SER A 106 -17.12 -18.73 9.74
C SER A 106 -17.31 -17.50 8.86
N PHE A 107 -16.66 -16.41 9.24
CA PHE A 107 -16.38 -15.27 8.37
C PHE A 107 -15.06 -15.53 7.67
N ALA A 108 -15.01 -15.42 6.33
CA ALA A 108 -13.80 -15.56 5.53
C ALA A 108 -13.34 -14.20 5.00
N TYR A 109 -12.01 -13.94 5.08
CA TYR A 109 -11.43 -12.65 4.73
C TYR A 109 -10.09 -12.80 4.02
N LEU A 110 -9.95 -12.14 2.87
CA LEU A 110 -8.70 -11.99 2.12
C LEU A 110 -8.37 -10.49 2.04
N PRO A 111 -7.55 -9.96 2.94
CA PRO A 111 -7.17 -8.54 2.92
C PRO A 111 -6.20 -8.24 1.78
N GLU A 112 -6.46 -7.22 0.98
CA GLU A 112 -5.60 -6.76 -0.13
C GLU A 112 -5.09 -7.92 -1.01
N GLY A 113 -5.99 -8.82 -1.36
CA GLY A 113 -5.67 -10.03 -2.13
C GLY A 113 -6.91 -10.70 -2.69
N PRO A 114 -6.71 -11.84 -3.37
CA PRO A 114 -5.50 -12.65 -3.58
C PRO A 114 -4.47 -12.03 -4.53
N SER A 115 -3.29 -12.66 -4.66
CA SER A 115 -2.28 -12.32 -5.69
C SER A 115 -2.67 -13.03 -6.99
N LEU A 116 -3.23 -12.28 -7.91
CA LEU A 116 -3.74 -12.74 -9.22
C LEU A 116 -3.29 -11.79 -10.33
N ALA A 117 -3.42 -12.25 -11.58
CA ALA A 117 -3.30 -11.41 -12.78
C ALA A 117 -4.52 -10.49 -12.89
N TRP A 118 -4.54 -9.39 -12.15
CA TRP A 118 -5.72 -8.52 -12.00
C TRP A 118 -6.23 -7.93 -13.31
N ALA A 119 -5.39 -7.74 -14.33
CA ALA A 119 -5.84 -7.36 -15.66
C ALA A 119 -6.75 -8.44 -16.26
N SER A 120 -6.33 -9.70 -16.20
CA SER A 120 -7.12 -10.85 -16.67
C SER A 120 -8.37 -11.11 -15.80
N VAL A 121 -8.27 -10.86 -14.48
CA VAL A 121 -9.45 -10.88 -13.59
C VAL A 121 -10.51 -9.86 -14.05
N ALA A 122 -10.09 -8.69 -14.48
CA ALA A 122 -11.03 -7.64 -14.93
C ALA A 122 -11.70 -7.97 -16.28
N GLU A 123 -11.07 -8.81 -17.11
CA GLU A 123 -11.65 -9.30 -18.37
C GLU A 123 -12.74 -10.35 -18.12
N ASP A 124 -12.53 -11.28 -17.21
CA ASP A 124 -13.50 -12.31 -16.80
C ASP A 124 -13.48 -12.53 -15.27
N PRO A 125 -14.10 -11.61 -14.49
CA PRO A 125 -14.08 -11.74 -13.03
C PRO A 125 -14.74 -13.02 -12.51
N GLY A 126 -15.77 -13.54 -13.23
CA GLY A 126 -16.48 -14.75 -12.84
C GLY A 126 -15.57 -15.96 -12.82
N ALA A 127 -14.74 -16.16 -13.86
CA ALA A 127 -13.84 -17.29 -13.94
C ALA A 127 -12.85 -17.35 -12.75
N TRP A 128 -12.43 -16.20 -12.24
CA TRP A 128 -11.47 -16.10 -11.14
C TRP A 128 -12.10 -16.10 -9.73
N ILE A 129 -13.26 -15.46 -9.57
CA ILE A 129 -13.85 -15.17 -8.26
C ILE A 129 -14.86 -16.22 -7.85
N ASP A 130 -15.66 -16.76 -8.79
CA ASP A 130 -16.69 -17.74 -8.46
C ASP A 130 -16.14 -19.04 -7.86
N PRO A 131 -14.97 -19.58 -8.29
CA PRO A 131 -14.36 -20.73 -7.64
C PRO A 131 -14.00 -20.49 -6.17
N LEU A 132 -13.53 -19.27 -5.82
CA LEU A 132 -13.27 -18.89 -4.42
C LEU A 132 -14.58 -18.80 -3.63
N VAL A 133 -15.62 -18.22 -4.20
CA VAL A 133 -16.95 -18.17 -3.59
C VAL A 133 -17.48 -19.57 -3.32
N ALA A 134 -17.35 -20.48 -4.28
CA ALA A 134 -17.73 -21.88 -4.13
C ALA A 134 -16.95 -22.59 -3.01
N TRP A 135 -15.63 -22.40 -2.98
CA TRP A 135 -14.78 -22.92 -1.91
C TRP A 135 -15.21 -22.39 -0.53
N ALA A 136 -15.41 -21.08 -0.38
CA ALA A 136 -15.81 -20.48 0.88
C ALA A 136 -17.18 -21.00 1.37
N LYS A 137 -18.15 -21.21 0.46
CA LYS A 137 -19.42 -21.87 0.77
C LYS A 137 -19.21 -23.30 1.26
N GLY A 138 -18.37 -24.06 0.60
CA GLY A 138 -18.02 -25.44 1.00
C GLY A 138 -17.39 -25.52 2.37
N GLU A 139 -16.58 -24.52 2.75
CA GLU A 139 -15.98 -24.38 4.09
C GLU A 139 -16.97 -23.86 5.17
N GLY A 140 -18.21 -23.65 4.82
CA GLY A 140 -19.24 -23.17 5.73
C GLY A 140 -19.13 -21.68 6.10
N ALA A 141 -18.51 -20.88 5.25
CA ALA A 141 -18.49 -19.44 5.47
C ALA A 141 -19.91 -18.85 5.27
N PHE A 142 -20.33 -17.96 6.17
CA PHE A 142 -21.59 -17.21 6.02
C PHE A 142 -21.39 -15.94 5.19
N ALA A 143 -20.18 -15.40 5.18
CA ALA A 143 -19.78 -14.25 4.37
C ALA A 143 -18.32 -14.37 3.95
N LEU A 144 -18.01 -13.79 2.81
CA LEU A 144 -16.67 -13.66 2.26
C LEU A 144 -16.38 -12.20 1.97
N ARG A 145 -15.25 -11.68 2.51
CA ARG A 145 -14.75 -10.34 2.20
C ARG A 145 -13.44 -10.44 1.43
N LEU A 146 -13.36 -9.71 0.33
CA LEU A 146 -12.18 -9.56 -0.50
C LEU A 146 -11.72 -8.11 -0.54
N GLY A 147 -10.42 -7.89 -0.43
CA GLY A 147 -9.79 -6.61 -0.70
C GLY A 147 -9.18 -6.62 -2.11
N PHE A 148 -9.85 -6.02 -3.07
CA PHE A 148 -9.42 -5.95 -4.46
C PHE A 148 -8.31 -4.90 -4.61
N PRO A 149 -7.04 -5.29 -4.84
CA PRO A 149 -5.92 -4.37 -4.89
C PRO A 149 -5.76 -3.66 -6.24
N LEU A 150 -6.62 -3.96 -7.23
CA LEU A 150 -6.54 -3.35 -8.55
C LEU A 150 -6.71 -1.83 -8.45
N VAL A 151 -5.75 -1.09 -9.00
CA VAL A 151 -5.77 0.37 -9.00
C VAL A 151 -6.88 0.87 -9.90
N SER A 152 -7.73 1.72 -9.34
CA SER A 152 -8.87 2.34 -10.02
C SER A 152 -8.49 3.71 -10.54
N ARG A 153 -8.00 4.61 -9.68
CA ARG A 153 -7.65 5.98 -10.03
C ARG A 153 -6.37 6.42 -9.35
N THR A 154 -5.68 7.40 -9.97
CA THR A 154 -4.49 8.03 -9.37
C THR A 154 -4.57 9.53 -9.47
N TRP A 155 -3.95 10.22 -8.52
CA TRP A 155 -3.78 11.67 -8.50
C TRP A 155 -2.34 12.03 -8.18
N GLU A 156 -1.74 12.84 -9.02
CA GLU A 156 -0.43 13.44 -8.73
C GLU A 156 -0.50 14.36 -7.51
N PRO A 157 0.58 14.44 -6.71
CA PRO A 157 0.57 15.19 -5.44
C PRO A 157 0.25 16.68 -5.64
N GLU A 158 0.62 17.28 -6.76
CA GLU A 158 0.38 18.70 -7.06
C GLU A 158 -1.10 19.02 -7.23
N ILE A 159 -1.87 18.14 -7.89
CA ILE A 159 -3.31 18.27 -8.06
C ILE A 159 -4.01 18.25 -6.69
N VAL A 160 -3.65 17.30 -5.85
CA VAL A 160 -4.25 17.14 -4.52
C VAL A 160 -3.89 18.33 -3.61
N LYS A 161 -2.62 18.76 -3.61
CA LYS A 161 -2.16 19.92 -2.83
C LYS A 161 -2.87 21.21 -3.26
N LYS A 162 -3.03 21.42 -4.57
CA LYS A 162 -3.75 22.57 -5.12
C LYS A 162 -5.18 22.59 -4.58
N GLN A 163 -5.91 21.48 -4.70
CA GLN A 163 -7.28 21.38 -4.22
C GLN A 163 -7.41 21.63 -2.71
N ILE A 164 -6.46 21.12 -1.89
CA ILE A 164 -6.43 21.38 -0.45
C ILE A 164 -6.24 22.89 -0.19
N SER A 165 -5.37 23.56 -0.94
CA SER A 165 -5.06 25.00 -0.76
C SER A 165 -6.20 25.93 -1.18
N GLU A 166 -7.04 25.52 -2.13
CA GLU A 166 -8.15 26.32 -2.70
C GLU A 166 -9.44 26.25 -1.85
N GLY A 167 -9.43 25.66 -0.68
CA GLY A 167 -10.57 25.69 0.25
C GLY A 167 -11.18 24.37 0.62
N GLY A 168 -10.54 23.27 0.25
CA GLY A 168 -10.85 21.99 0.83
C GLY A 168 -11.15 20.87 -0.16
N LEU A 169 -10.37 19.85 -0.07
CA LEU A 169 -10.69 18.54 -0.64
C LEU A 169 -11.74 17.88 0.25
N MET A 170 -13.01 17.99 -0.12
CA MET A 170 -14.12 17.35 0.60
C MET A 170 -14.23 15.86 0.29
N SER A 171 -13.86 15.46 -0.94
CA SER A 171 -13.89 14.09 -1.40
C SER A 171 -13.01 13.90 -2.63
N PHE A 172 -12.32 12.75 -2.72
CA PHE A 172 -11.62 12.35 -3.95
C PHE A 172 -12.57 11.99 -5.10
N THR A 173 -13.84 11.72 -4.82
CA THR A 173 -14.84 11.44 -5.87
C THR A 173 -15.18 12.66 -6.72
N SER A 174 -14.94 13.87 -6.21
CA SER A 174 -15.18 15.15 -6.92
C SER A 174 -13.91 15.74 -7.55
N LEU A 175 -12.76 15.08 -7.40
CA LEU A 175 -11.49 15.52 -7.96
C LEU A 175 -11.16 14.70 -9.20
N ASP A 176 -10.94 15.35 -10.33
CA ASP A 176 -10.54 14.68 -11.56
C ASP A 176 -9.20 13.96 -11.37
N PRO A 177 -9.13 12.64 -11.65
CA PRO A 177 -7.90 11.88 -11.48
C PRO A 177 -6.89 12.21 -12.60
N THR A 178 -5.60 12.04 -12.28
CA THR A 178 -4.54 12.08 -13.30
C THR A 178 -4.65 10.88 -14.24
N SER A 179 -5.10 9.75 -13.72
CA SER A 179 -5.35 8.54 -14.50
C SER A 179 -6.50 7.72 -13.93
N ASP A 180 -7.16 6.97 -14.81
CA ASP A 180 -8.34 6.18 -14.52
C ASP A 180 -8.27 4.84 -15.29
N SER A 181 -8.42 3.72 -14.57
CA SER A 181 -8.25 2.37 -15.10
C SER A 181 -9.54 1.81 -15.71
N PRO A 182 -9.60 1.55 -17.03
CA PRO A 182 -10.74 0.86 -17.64
C PRO A 182 -10.97 -0.54 -17.07
N ALA A 183 -9.91 -1.29 -16.76
CA ALA A 183 -9.99 -2.60 -16.16
C ALA A 183 -10.66 -2.56 -14.77
N ALA A 184 -10.25 -1.60 -13.93
CA ALA A 184 -10.88 -1.44 -12.62
C ALA A 184 -12.36 -1.05 -12.72
N ARG A 185 -12.73 -0.17 -13.66
CA ARG A 185 -14.14 0.16 -13.92
C ARG A 185 -14.95 -1.06 -14.36
N SER A 186 -14.39 -1.92 -15.21
CA SER A 186 -15.06 -3.16 -15.64
C SER A 186 -15.30 -4.09 -14.44
N LEU A 187 -14.28 -4.26 -13.58
CA LEU A 187 -14.40 -5.06 -12.36
C LEU A 187 -15.42 -4.46 -11.38
N GLU A 188 -15.37 -3.15 -11.11
CA GLU A 188 -16.34 -2.46 -10.25
C GLU A 188 -17.77 -2.63 -10.77
N ALA A 189 -17.98 -2.45 -12.09
CA ALA A 189 -19.28 -2.64 -12.71
C ALA A 189 -19.79 -4.09 -12.59
N TRP A 190 -18.92 -5.09 -12.66
CA TRP A 190 -19.28 -6.48 -12.41
C TRP A 190 -19.68 -6.71 -10.95
N LEU A 191 -18.90 -6.19 -10.01
CA LEU A 191 -19.17 -6.27 -8.58
C LEU A 191 -20.48 -5.60 -8.19
N ASP A 192 -20.77 -4.41 -8.76
CA ASP A 192 -21.97 -3.62 -8.46
C ASP A 192 -23.25 -4.26 -9.04
N ARG A 193 -23.15 -5.01 -10.15
CA ARG A 193 -24.27 -5.82 -10.68
C ARG A 193 -24.50 -7.11 -9.90
N GLY A 194 -23.46 -7.59 -9.21
CA GLY A 194 -23.50 -8.81 -8.41
C GLY A 194 -23.97 -8.58 -6.98
N PRO A 195 -23.92 -9.60 -6.14
CA PRO A 195 -24.33 -9.53 -4.74
C PRO A 195 -23.24 -8.92 -3.82
N TRP A 196 -22.18 -8.36 -4.39
CA TRP A 196 -21.06 -7.78 -3.67
C TRP A 196 -21.39 -6.38 -3.15
N ARG A 197 -21.19 -6.18 -1.85
CA ARG A 197 -21.41 -4.89 -1.21
C ARG A 197 -20.11 -4.21 -0.88
N PRO A 198 -19.93 -2.91 -1.19
CA PRO A 198 -18.76 -2.18 -0.81
C PRO A 198 -18.68 -2.08 0.72
N ILE A 199 -17.50 -2.28 1.27
CA ILE A 199 -17.21 -1.97 2.68
C ILE A 199 -16.75 -0.53 2.72
N GLY A 200 -17.63 0.33 3.25
CA GLY A 200 -17.39 1.76 3.30
C GLY A 200 -16.40 2.15 4.38
N TRP A 201 -15.53 3.07 4.05
CA TRP A 201 -14.79 3.90 5.00
C TRP A 201 -15.76 4.99 5.49
N GLY A 202 -16.64 4.63 6.42
CA GLY A 202 -17.46 5.60 7.13
C GLY A 202 -16.72 6.17 8.33
N ASN A 203 -17.29 7.21 8.96
CA ASN A 203 -16.78 7.93 10.13
C ASN A 203 -16.57 7.10 11.40
N THR A 204 -16.64 5.80 11.36
CA THR A 204 -16.41 4.89 12.47
C THR A 204 -15.15 4.06 12.22
N ALA A 205 -14.36 3.93 13.25
CA ALA A 205 -13.07 3.22 13.29
C ALA A 205 -12.97 2.05 12.32
N ALA A 206 -12.07 2.20 11.39
CA ALA A 206 -11.72 1.36 10.26
C ALA A 206 -12.19 -0.10 10.33
N VAL A 207 -13.28 -0.38 9.65
CA VAL A 207 -13.68 -1.75 9.33
C VAL A 207 -13.12 -2.05 7.94
N GLY A 208 -11.82 -2.46 7.86
CA GLY A 208 -11.22 -2.85 6.60
C GLY A 208 -9.88 -2.18 6.26
N GLN A 209 -9.37 -2.46 5.06
CA GLN A 209 -8.13 -1.87 4.54
C GLN A 209 -8.39 -0.54 3.82
N PRO A 210 -7.37 0.37 3.76
CA PRO A 210 -7.52 1.65 3.11
C PRO A 210 -7.83 1.52 1.61
N ARG A 211 -8.87 2.21 1.16
CA ARG A 211 -9.17 2.36 -0.25
C ARG A 211 -8.23 3.35 -0.95
N TYR A 212 -7.74 4.34 -0.21
CA TYR A 212 -6.79 5.35 -0.69
C TYR A 212 -5.46 5.20 0.03
N VAL A 213 -4.39 5.09 -0.74
CA VAL A 213 -3.02 4.97 -0.25
C VAL A 213 -2.11 6.00 -0.91
N CYS A 214 -0.99 6.34 -0.27
CA CYS A 214 0.02 7.21 -0.83
C CYS A 214 1.26 6.40 -1.17
N VAL A 215 1.70 6.43 -2.43
CA VAL A 215 2.82 5.62 -2.91
C VAL A 215 3.82 6.48 -3.68
N VAL A 216 5.10 6.37 -3.33
CA VAL A 216 6.21 6.95 -4.11
C VAL A 216 6.67 5.89 -5.11
N ASN A 217 6.59 6.21 -6.40
CA ASN A 217 7.16 5.35 -7.44
C ASN A 217 8.70 5.44 -7.38
N LEU A 218 9.36 4.30 -7.23
CA LEU A 218 10.81 4.17 -7.19
C LEU A 218 11.39 3.49 -8.44
N ARG A 219 10.54 2.92 -9.31
CA ARG A 219 10.96 2.15 -10.49
C ARG A 219 11.84 3.00 -11.39
N ASP A 220 13.03 2.47 -11.72
CA ASP A 220 14.02 3.09 -12.60
C ASP A 220 14.41 4.52 -12.17
N ARG A 221 14.34 4.82 -10.86
CA ARG A 221 14.68 6.13 -10.30
C ARG A 221 15.83 6.02 -9.31
N SER A 222 16.79 6.91 -9.47
CA SER A 222 17.86 7.13 -8.49
C SER A 222 17.34 7.90 -7.26
N ALA A 223 18.07 7.82 -6.15
CA ALA A 223 17.76 8.59 -4.95
C ALA A 223 17.71 10.11 -5.23
N ASP A 224 18.61 10.61 -6.08
CA ASP A 224 18.61 12.03 -6.48
C ASP A 224 17.36 12.46 -7.24
N GLU A 225 16.82 11.60 -8.12
CA GLU A 225 15.59 11.88 -8.86
C GLU A 225 14.38 11.84 -7.94
N VAL A 226 14.33 10.91 -6.97
CA VAL A 226 13.28 10.89 -5.95
C VAL A 226 13.37 12.14 -5.08
N LEU A 227 14.57 12.52 -4.61
CA LEU A 227 14.79 13.74 -3.81
C LEU A 227 14.37 15.01 -4.57
N LYS A 228 14.67 15.11 -5.87
CA LYS A 228 14.24 16.23 -6.71
C LYS A 228 12.72 16.32 -6.84
N GLY A 229 12.03 15.18 -6.87
CA GLY A 229 10.56 15.09 -6.91
C GLY A 229 9.87 15.50 -5.60
N MET A 230 10.59 15.54 -4.49
CA MET A 230 10.03 16.05 -3.21
C MET A 230 9.79 17.55 -3.27
N ASN A 231 8.80 18.05 -2.53
CA ASN A 231 8.59 19.48 -2.41
C ASN A 231 9.76 20.18 -1.69
N GLN A 232 9.82 21.51 -1.82
CA GLN A 232 10.92 22.32 -1.26
C GLN A 232 11.03 22.16 0.27
N GLN A 233 9.90 22.04 0.98
CA GLN A 233 9.88 21.90 2.43
C GLN A 233 10.52 20.59 2.87
N TRP A 234 10.24 19.48 2.17
CA TRP A 234 10.83 18.18 2.46
C TRP A 234 12.36 18.20 2.25
N ARG A 235 12.82 18.74 1.11
CA ARG A 235 14.26 18.87 0.84
C ARG A 235 14.98 19.73 1.88
N ARG A 236 14.34 20.82 2.35
CA ARG A 236 14.85 21.67 3.44
C ARG A 236 14.91 20.90 4.77
N ASN A 237 13.85 20.14 5.09
CA ASN A 237 13.79 19.37 6.33
C ASN A 237 14.86 18.26 6.37
N ILE A 238 15.09 17.55 5.27
CA ILE A 238 16.19 16.55 5.17
C ILE A 238 17.54 17.21 5.43
N LYS A 239 17.82 18.35 4.78
CA LYS A 239 19.07 19.12 5.02
C LYS A 239 19.18 19.62 6.47
N LYS A 240 18.04 20.04 7.07
CA LYS A 240 18.00 20.50 8.47
C LYS A 240 18.30 19.34 9.42
N ALA A 241 17.74 18.16 9.15
CA ALA A 241 18.00 16.97 9.95
C ALA A 241 19.47 16.54 9.90
N ALA A 242 20.08 16.54 8.72
CA ALA A 242 21.50 16.26 8.57
C ALA A 242 22.37 17.26 9.35
N LYS A 243 22.06 18.58 9.29
CA LYS A 243 22.75 19.60 10.07
C LYS A 243 22.57 19.46 11.58
N ALA A 244 21.43 18.94 12.03
CA ALA A 244 21.14 18.66 13.43
C ALA A 244 21.81 17.36 13.93
N GLY A 245 22.57 16.66 13.09
CA GLY A 245 23.23 15.41 13.44
C GLY A 245 22.29 14.21 13.58
N VAL A 246 21.10 14.26 12.97
CA VAL A 246 20.19 13.13 12.99
C VAL A 246 20.81 11.95 12.27
N GLN A 247 20.93 10.82 12.96
CA GLN A 247 21.36 9.54 12.42
C GLN A 247 20.17 8.57 12.42
N VAL A 248 20.13 7.69 11.42
CA VAL A 248 19.08 6.66 11.30
C VAL A 248 19.75 5.30 11.33
N ARG A 249 19.19 4.38 12.13
CA ARG A 249 19.64 2.99 12.19
C ARG A 249 18.45 2.05 12.09
N THR A 250 18.69 0.83 11.69
CA THR A 250 17.71 -0.27 11.72
C THR A 250 17.97 -1.15 12.92
N VAL A 251 16.90 -1.60 13.56
CA VAL A 251 16.93 -2.52 14.70
C VAL A 251 15.84 -3.58 14.51
N GLY A 252 16.01 -4.70 15.20
CA GLY A 252 15.06 -5.80 15.21
C GLY A 252 14.05 -5.69 16.36
N VAL A 253 13.77 -6.83 16.97
CA VAL A 253 12.81 -6.96 18.09
C VAL A 253 13.26 -6.16 19.33
N GLU A 254 14.55 -5.94 19.51
CA GLU A 254 15.10 -5.14 20.57
C GLU A 254 14.69 -3.66 20.55
N GLY A 255 14.32 -3.14 19.37
CA GLY A 255 13.80 -1.77 19.20
C GLY A 255 12.31 -1.61 19.51
N VAL A 256 11.58 -2.70 19.77
CA VAL A 256 10.13 -2.66 19.94
C VAL A 256 9.69 -1.80 21.13
N ASP A 257 10.45 -1.77 22.21
CA ASP A 257 10.12 -0.98 23.39
C ASP A 257 10.17 0.50 23.08
N THR A 258 11.29 0.99 22.55
CA THR A 258 11.45 2.39 22.12
C THR A 258 10.44 2.79 21.06
N PHE A 259 10.23 1.93 20.06
CA PHE A 259 9.21 2.16 19.03
C PHE A 259 7.82 2.32 19.63
N HIS A 260 7.42 1.40 20.53
CA HIS A 260 6.09 1.42 21.13
C HIS A 260 5.85 2.67 21.99
N ASP A 261 6.86 3.12 22.74
CA ASP A 261 6.76 4.34 23.56
C ASP A 261 6.49 5.58 22.69
N LEU A 262 7.25 5.75 21.60
CA LEU A 262 7.05 6.84 20.64
C LEU A 262 5.71 6.73 19.90
N TYR A 263 5.28 5.51 19.57
CA TYR A 263 3.99 5.25 18.95
C TYR A 263 2.83 5.58 19.89
N ALA A 264 2.95 5.24 21.19
CA ALA A 264 1.95 5.58 22.21
C ALA A 264 1.89 7.09 22.44
N GLU A 265 3.03 7.81 22.51
CA GLU A 265 3.06 9.28 22.55
C GLU A 265 2.32 9.89 21.35
N THR A 266 2.55 9.35 20.17
CA THR A 266 1.89 9.77 18.94
C THR A 266 0.39 9.47 19.01
N ALA A 267 -0.03 8.30 19.52
CA ALA A 267 -1.43 7.92 19.65
C ALA A 267 -2.23 8.87 20.55
N VAL A 268 -1.62 9.30 21.66
CA VAL A 268 -2.22 10.33 22.56
C VAL A 268 -2.39 11.66 21.84
N ARG A 269 -1.35 12.11 21.13
CA ARG A 269 -1.36 13.38 20.41
C ARG A 269 -2.37 13.39 19.26
N ASP A 270 -2.45 12.31 18.49
CA ASP A 270 -3.21 12.20 17.25
C ASP A 270 -4.57 11.48 17.45
N HIS A 271 -4.94 11.20 18.73
CA HIS A 271 -6.23 10.66 19.17
C HIS A 271 -6.64 9.32 18.53
N PHE A 272 -5.74 8.36 18.49
CA PHE A 272 -6.06 7.00 18.11
C PHE A 272 -5.68 5.97 19.19
N PHE A 273 -6.26 4.75 19.11
CA PHE A 273 -5.93 3.67 20.04
C PHE A 273 -4.67 2.93 19.58
N PRO A 274 -3.60 2.92 20.39
CA PRO A 274 -2.38 2.21 20.03
C PRO A 274 -2.59 0.71 20.09
N ARG A 275 -1.95 0.00 19.17
CA ARG A 275 -1.86 -1.46 19.24
C ARG A 275 -0.93 -1.88 20.38
N ALA A 276 -1.16 -3.06 20.93
CA ALA A 276 -0.32 -3.61 22.00
C ALA A 276 1.13 -3.84 21.51
N LYS A 277 2.09 -3.64 22.40
CA LYS A 277 3.52 -3.88 22.14
C LYS A 277 3.81 -5.28 21.61
N SER A 278 3.15 -6.29 22.15
CA SER A 278 3.28 -7.70 21.72
C SER A 278 2.92 -7.91 20.25
N TYR A 279 2.00 -7.12 19.69
CA TYR A 279 1.66 -7.18 18.28
C TYR A 279 2.85 -6.80 17.38
N PHE A 280 3.59 -5.77 17.75
CA PHE A 280 4.77 -5.33 16.99
C PHE A 280 5.93 -6.32 17.13
N ALA A 281 6.15 -6.85 18.33
CA ALA A 281 7.14 -7.91 18.54
C ALA A 281 6.84 -9.16 17.69
N GLN A 282 5.57 -9.56 17.61
CA GLN A 282 5.15 -10.65 16.74
C GLN A 282 5.37 -10.34 15.27
N MET A 283 5.08 -9.10 14.82
CA MET A 283 5.33 -8.72 13.43
C MET A 283 6.80 -8.81 13.07
N VAL A 284 7.68 -8.16 13.84
CA VAL A 284 9.13 -8.18 13.57
C VAL A 284 9.66 -9.62 13.57
N SER A 285 9.24 -10.44 14.55
CA SER A 285 9.67 -11.84 14.63
C SER A 285 9.16 -12.69 13.46
N ALA A 286 7.90 -12.51 13.05
CA ALA A 286 7.28 -13.33 12.01
C ALA A 286 7.82 -13.03 10.60
N PHE A 287 8.11 -11.75 10.31
CA PHE A 287 8.68 -11.35 9.01
C PHE A 287 10.19 -11.58 8.91
N GLY A 288 10.85 -11.82 10.06
CA GLY A 288 12.29 -11.90 10.15
C GLY A 288 12.97 -10.52 10.25
N PRO A 289 14.07 -10.43 10.99
CA PRO A 289 14.75 -9.17 11.23
C PRO A 289 15.48 -8.65 9.98
N GLY A 290 15.54 -7.31 9.87
CA GLY A 290 16.32 -6.64 8.83
C GLY A 290 15.51 -6.28 7.60
N THR A 291 16.21 -5.88 6.55
CA THR A 291 15.62 -5.41 5.27
C THR A 291 16.07 -6.22 4.06
N GLU A 292 17.05 -7.11 4.21
CA GLU A 292 17.68 -7.83 3.09
C GLU A 292 16.79 -8.91 2.49
N GLY A 293 15.96 -9.58 3.31
CA GLY A 293 15.03 -10.61 2.81
C GLY A 293 13.94 -10.01 1.94
N ARG A 294 13.45 -10.78 0.95
CA ARG A 294 12.29 -10.36 0.11
C ARG A 294 10.97 -10.30 0.88
N VAL A 295 10.88 -10.96 2.03
CA VAL A 295 9.82 -10.79 3.04
C VAL A 295 10.53 -10.51 4.35
N SER A 296 10.45 -9.29 4.86
CA SER A 296 11.21 -8.87 6.04
C SER A 296 10.55 -7.67 6.74
N ALA A 297 10.90 -7.45 8.01
CA ALA A 297 10.49 -6.29 8.79
C ALA A 297 11.66 -5.72 9.59
N ALA A 298 11.72 -4.39 9.67
CA ALA A 298 12.71 -3.68 10.48
C ALA A 298 12.08 -2.48 11.16
N ILE A 299 12.58 -2.16 12.36
CA ILE A 299 12.29 -0.90 13.02
C ILE A 299 13.41 0.08 12.66
N TYR A 300 13.03 1.24 12.16
CA TYR A 300 13.92 2.36 11.89
C TYR A 300 13.86 3.32 13.07
N GLU A 301 15.01 3.76 13.55
CA GLU A 301 15.15 4.74 14.64
C GLU A 301 15.98 5.94 14.16
N ALA A 302 15.41 7.13 14.26
CA ALA A 302 16.12 8.38 14.02
C ALA A 302 16.48 9.02 15.36
N HIS A 303 17.76 9.22 15.61
CA HIS A 303 18.27 9.68 16.91
C HIS A 303 19.26 10.85 16.76
N VAL A 304 19.39 11.64 17.82
CA VAL A 304 20.38 12.71 18.00
C VAL A 304 20.95 12.57 19.41
N ASP A 305 22.27 12.59 19.54
CA ASP A 305 22.98 12.52 20.83
C ASP A 305 22.54 11.35 21.74
N GLY A 306 22.14 10.24 21.13
CA GLY A 306 21.67 9.03 21.82
C GLY A 306 20.15 8.99 22.08
N ASP A 307 19.43 10.11 21.96
CA ASP A 307 17.97 10.18 22.12
C ASP A 307 17.27 9.78 20.82
N VAL A 308 16.38 8.78 20.87
CA VAL A 308 15.52 8.42 19.74
C VAL A 308 14.34 9.39 19.66
N LEU A 309 14.23 10.10 18.53
CA LEU A 309 13.24 11.15 18.31
C LEU A 309 12.07 10.71 17.41
N ALA A 310 12.32 9.74 16.53
CA ALA A 310 11.29 9.14 15.69
C ALA A 310 11.62 7.66 15.45
N SER A 311 10.59 6.85 15.36
CA SER A 311 10.73 5.42 15.05
C SER A 311 9.61 4.96 14.14
N ALA A 312 9.88 3.95 13.29
CA ALA A 312 8.91 3.41 12.36
C ALA A 312 9.15 1.93 12.10
N LEU A 313 8.06 1.18 11.97
CA LEU A 313 8.06 -0.21 11.53
C LEU A 313 7.86 -0.26 10.02
N MET A 314 8.86 -0.75 9.32
CA MET A 314 8.86 -0.97 7.88
C MET A 314 8.73 -2.46 7.57
N VAL A 315 8.06 -2.77 6.45
CA VAL A 315 7.93 -4.14 5.94
C VAL A 315 8.26 -4.14 4.45
N ARG A 316 9.10 -5.09 4.04
CA ARG A 316 9.36 -5.37 2.63
C ARG A 316 8.64 -6.65 2.22
N VAL A 317 7.98 -6.62 1.06
CA VAL A 317 7.47 -7.82 0.39
C VAL A 317 7.76 -7.69 -1.11
N GLY A 318 8.63 -8.54 -1.62
CA GLY A 318 9.07 -8.44 -3.00
C GLY A 318 9.78 -7.13 -3.30
N ASP A 319 9.18 -6.37 -4.18
CA ASP A 319 9.64 -5.05 -4.64
C ASP A 319 8.84 -3.87 -4.03
N MET A 320 7.99 -4.16 -3.04
CA MET A 320 7.24 -3.17 -2.27
C MET A 320 7.88 -2.96 -0.90
N PHE A 321 8.18 -1.71 -0.55
CA PHE A 321 8.65 -1.31 0.77
C PHE A 321 7.60 -0.43 1.44
N SER A 322 7.07 -0.85 2.59
CA SER A 322 5.89 -0.23 3.21
C SER A 322 6.21 0.35 4.60
N TYR A 323 5.87 1.62 4.80
CA TYR A 323 5.82 2.27 6.11
C TYR A 323 4.48 1.93 6.80
N LEU A 324 4.50 1.00 7.75
CA LEU A 324 3.27 0.51 8.36
C LEU A 324 2.83 1.31 9.58
N TYR A 325 3.75 1.59 10.48
CA TYR A 325 3.50 2.28 11.73
C TYR A 325 4.66 3.20 12.06
N GLY A 326 4.38 4.31 12.72
CA GLY A 326 5.44 5.21 13.17
C GLY A 326 5.01 6.09 14.32
N GLY A 327 5.99 6.52 15.07
CA GLY A 327 5.84 7.46 16.17
C GLY A 327 6.99 8.45 16.19
N ALA A 328 6.72 9.62 16.73
CA ALA A 328 7.73 10.65 16.94
C ALA A 328 7.42 11.42 18.22
N THR A 329 8.46 11.74 18.98
CA THR A 329 8.33 12.56 20.17
C THR A 329 7.95 14.00 19.82
N SER A 330 7.32 14.67 20.76
CA SER A 330 7.08 16.11 20.71
C SER A 330 8.34 16.94 21.04
N ARG A 331 9.36 16.31 21.62
CA ARG A 331 10.64 16.96 21.93
C ARG A 331 11.47 17.15 20.68
N ASN A 332 12.27 18.20 20.62
CA ASN A 332 13.23 18.50 19.56
C ASN A 332 12.70 18.34 18.11
N ARG A 333 11.46 18.77 17.89
CA ARG A 333 10.79 18.72 16.56
C ARG A 333 11.59 19.41 15.45
N ASP A 334 12.42 20.37 15.87
CA ASP A 334 13.25 21.13 14.93
C ASP A 334 14.37 20.30 14.30
N ALA A 335 14.76 19.20 14.90
CA ALA A 335 15.70 18.24 14.32
C ALA A 335 15.15 17.53 13.07
N ARG A 336 13.80 17.54 12.84
CA ARG A 336 13.17 16.92 11.67
C ARG A 336 13.46 15.42 11.52
N ALA A 337 13.54 14.70 12.62
CA ALA A 337 13.91 13.29 12.68
C ALA A 337 13.01 12.40 11.80
N SER A 338 11.69 12.65 11.77
CA SER A 338 10.77 11.89 10.90
C SER A 338 11.08 12.05 9.40
N ASN A 339 11.55 13.24 8.97
CA ASN A 339 11.94 13.43 7.57
C ASN A 339 13.24 12.69 7.24
N ALA A 340 14.22 12.66 8.16
CA ALA A 340 15.46 11.89 8.00
C ALA A 340 15.15 10.39 7.93
N LEU A 341 14.30 9.88 8.83
CA LEU A 341 13.90 8.48 8.88
C LEU A 341 13.25 8.02 7.58
N GLN A 342 12.27 8.76 7.10
CA GLN A 342 11.58 8.44 5.84
C GLN A 342 12.53 8.52 4.63
N TRP A 343 13.45 9.49 4.63
CA TRP A 343 14.42 9.61 3.56
C TRP A 343 15.40 8.44 3.54
N GLN A 344 15.90 8.00 4.70
CA GLN A 344 16.74 6.81 4.78
C GLN A 344 15.98 5.56 4.29
N ALA A 345 14.74 5.37 4.74
CA ALA A 345 13.92 4.23 4.31
C ALA A 345 13.68 4.20 2.79
N ILE A 346 13.53 5.38 2.16
CA ILE A 346 13.40 5.48 0.69
C ILE A 346 14.73 5.12 0.01
N GLN A 347 15.87 5.58 0.52
CA GLN A 347 17.19 5.23 -0.01
C GLN A 347 17.44 3.72 0.08
N ASP A 348 17.15 3.12 1.24
CA ASP A 348 17.29 1.67 1.44
C ASP A 348 16.34 0.89 0.49
N ALA A 349 15.11 1.36 0.29
CA ALA A 349 14.19 0.74 -0.64
C ALA A 349 14.72 0.76 -2.09
N ILE A 350 15.36 1.87 -2.51
CA ILE A 350 16.00 1.97 -3.83
C ILE A 350 17.18 1.01 -3.94
N GLU A 351 18.05 0.97 -2.93
CA GLU A 351 19.23 0.08 -2.89
C GLU A 351 18.82 -1.40 -2.91
N LEU A 352 17.69 -1.73 -2.27
CA LEU A 352 17.10 -3.07 -2.27
C LEU A 352 16.37 -3.43 -3.58
N GLY A 353 16.32 -2.53 -4.56
CA GLY A 353 15.65 -2.72 -5.83
C GLY A 353 14.14 -2.71 -5.76
N CYS A 354 13.56 -2.04 -4.74
CA CYS A 354 12.12 -1.89 -4.65
C CYS A 354 11.59 -0.94 -5.72
N SER A 355 10.44 -1.27 -6.30
CA SER A 355 9.78 -0.44 -7.31
C SER A 355 8.86 0.62 -6.69
N ALA A 356 8.50 0.47 -5.41
CA ALA A 356 7.55 1.34 -4.75
C ALA A 356 7.81 1.48 -3.26
N TYR A 357 7.54 2.69 -2.73
CA TYR A 357 7.50 2.99 -1.30
C TYR A 357 6.08 3.37 -0.89
N ASP A 358 5.41 2.47 -0.17
CA ASP A 358 4.03 2.63 0.26
C ASP A 358 3.96 3.29 1.65
N LEU A 359 3.43 4.50 1.70
CA LEU A 359 3.16 5.25 2.94
C LEU A 359 1.80 4.88 3.56
N ARG A 360 1.14 3.88 3.03
CA ARG A 360 -0.17 3.38 3.46
C ARG A 360 -1.29 4.41 3.36
N GLY A 361 -2.44 4.03 3.88
CA GLY A 361 -3.66 4.81 3.79
C GLY A 361 -3.68 6.10 4.63
N PHE A 362 -4.67 6.91 4.32
CA PHE A 362 -5.04 8.10 5.08
C PHE A 362 -6.56 8.19 5.16
N ASN A 363 -7.06 8.98 6.10
CA ASN A 363 -8.51 9.21 6.21
C ASN A 363 -8.95 10.25 5.17
N THR A 364 -9.99 9.94 4.43
CA THR A 364 -10.55 10.80 3.38
C THR A 364 -11.52 11.86 3.90
N SER A 365 -11.87 11.87 5.19
CA SER A 365 -12.64 12.95 5.82
C SER A 365 -11.74 14.17 6.06
N LEU A 366 -11.40 14.87 4.99
CA LEU A 366 -10.47 15.98 4.96
C LEU A 366 -11.25 17.29 5.10
N GLY A 367 -11.60 17.68 6.32
CA GLY A 367 -12.02 19.07 6.59
C GLY A 367 -10.81 20.02 6.61
N ALA A 368 -10.99 21.29 6.24
CA ALA A 368 -9.92 22.30 6.22
C ALA A 368 -9.14 22.43 7.55
N THR A 369 -9.75 22.06 8.66
CA THR A 369 -9.18 22.10 10.02
C THR A 369 -8.81 20.70 10.56
N SER A 370 -8.93 19.64 9.74
CA SER A 370 -8.66 18.27 10.19
C SER A 370 -7.15 18.05 10.42
N PRO A 371 -6.73 17.52 11.58
CA PRO A 371 -5.34 17.08 11.80
C PRO A 371 -4.86 16.08 10.74
N LEU A 372 -5.80 15.36 10.13
CA LEU A 372 -5.55 14.35 9.09
C LEU A 372 -5.07 14.96 7.77
N THR A 373 -5.42 16.24 7.52
CA THR A 373 -4.89 16.99 6.37
C THR A 373 -3.37 17.18 6.49
N GLY A 374 -2.86 17.39 7.70
CA GLY A 374 -1.41 17.48 7.95
C GLY A 374 -0.67 16.18 7.59
N LEU A 375 -1.24 15.02 7.93
CA LEU A 375 -0.67 13.72 7.57
C LEU A 375 -0.68 13.50 6.04
N LEU A 376 -1.76 13.86 5.36
CA LEU A 376 -1.81 13.76 3.90
C LEU A 376 -0.79 14.70 3.25
N LEU A 377 -0.71 15.97 3.69
CA LEU A 377 0.28 16.92 3.18
C LEU A 377 1.73 16.45 3.42
N PHE A 378 1.99 15.77 4.53
CA PHE A 378 3.29 15.14 4.78
C PHE A 378 3.60 14.07 3.73
N LYS A 379 2.65 13.17 3.44
CA LYS A 379 2.80 12.11 2.42
C LYS A 379 2.92 12.67 1.01
N LEU A 380 2.11 13.68 0.65
CA LEU A 380 2.21 14.35 -0.63
C LEU A 380 3.52 15.14 -0.79
N GLY A 381 4.08 15.59 0.32
CA GLY A 381 5.34 16.37 0.34
C GLY A 381 6.54 15.57 -0.12
N VAL A 382 6.58 14.27 0.14
CA VAL A 382 7.65 13.36 -0.31
C VAL A 382 7.55 13.03 -1.80
N GLY A 383 6.48 13.47 -2.48
CA GLY A 383 6.23 13.19 -3.89
C GLY A 383 5.42 11.91 -4.12
N ALA A 384 4.65 11.48 -3.11
CA ALA A 384 3.78 10.33 -3.26
C ALA A 384 2.52 10.68 -4.06
N ASP A 385 2.18 9.83 -5.02
CA ASP A 385 0.88 9.84 -5.69
C ASP A 385 -0.19 9.31 -4.72
N VAL A 386 -1.42 9.83 -4.84
CA VAL A 386 -2.59 9.21 -4.23
C VAL A 386 -3.14 8.16 -5.17
N ILE A 387 -3.31 6.96 -4.66
CA ILE A 387 -3.83 5.81 -5.40
C ILE A 387 -5.13 5.36 -4.76
N GLU A 388 -6.17 5.22 -5.55
CA GLU A 388 -7.40 4.54 -5.18
C GLU A 388 -7.39 3.12 -5.74
N VAL A 389 -7.70 2.14 -4.90
CA VAL A 389 -7.94 0.76 -5.32
C VAL A 389 -9.44 0.47 -5.35
N VAL A 390 -9.86 -0.56 -6.07
CA VAL A 390 -11.27 -1.05 -6.05
C VAL A 390 -11.75 -1.28 -4.62
N GLY A 391 -10.83 -1.77 -3.75
CA GLY A 391 -11.06 -1.84 -2.31
C GLY A 391 -11.86 -3.05 -1.88
N GLU A 392 -12.35 -3.00 -0.64
CA GLU A 392 -13.01 -4.16 -0.05
C GLU A 392 -14.47 -4.29 -0.46
N ARG A 393 -14.84 -5.51 -0.81
CA ARG A 393 -16.21 -5.93 -1.08
C ARG A 393 -16.54 -7.18 -0.25
N GLU A 394 -17.80 -7.30 0.13
CA GLU A 394 -18.30 -8.42 0.91
C GLU A 394 -19.51 -9.04 0.24
N ILE A 395 -19.58 -10.37 0.23
CA ILE A 395 -20.73 -11.14 -0.21
C ILE A 395 -21.25 -12.00 0.93
N VAL A 396 -22.57 -11.98 1.14
CA VAL A 396 -23.23 -12.90 2.04
C VAL A 396 -23.46 -14.22 1.31
N LEU A 397 -22.93 -15.30 1.85
CA LEU A 397 -22.95 -16.63 1.22
C LEU A 397 -24.13 -17.49 1.69
N ASN A 398 -24.70 -17.15 2.83
CA ASN A 398 -25.83 -17.86 3.40
C ASN A 398 -26.87 -16.87 3.92
N THR A 399 -28.05 -16.89 3.31
CA THR A 399 -29.15 -15.95 3.58
C THR A 399 -30.11 -16.39 4.70
N PHE A 400 -29.82 -17.47 5.39
CA PHE A 400 -30.61 -17.88 6.57
C PHE A 400 -30.16 -17.12 7.82
N TRP A 401 -30.49 -15.83 7.85
CA TRP A 401 -30.51 -14.95 9.03
C TRP A 401 -31.69 -14.02 8.98
#